data_6ba34932cb160b4bdd29534308f40201
#
_entry.id   6ba34932cb160b4bdd29534308f40201
#
_cell.length_a   1.000
_cell.length_b   1.000
_cell.length_c   1.000
_cell.angle_alpha   90.00
_cell.angle_beta   90.00
_cell.angle_gamma   90.00
#
_symmetry.space_group_name_H-M   'P 1'
#
loop_
_entity.id
_entity.type
_entity.pdbx_description
1 polymer ?
#
loop_
_entity_poly.entity_id
_entity_poly.type
_entity_poly.pdbx_seq_one_letter_code
_entity_poly.pdbx_strand_id
1 'polypeptide(L)'
;MNSPDPLLDISNLSITFLSDGIKIPAVSGFSCRITQGTCTAIIGESGCGKSVVAHAILRLLPKNSLVEGEIIFKNLNIYRLNERTLQSIRGNEIGIMFQSPDRALNPIYRLYHQILGPLDIHKVVPVQESEAHIYKSLRKAGFSDPEHAARLYPCHCSGGMNQRAVTAIILS
;
A
#
# COMPACT_ATOMS: atom_id res chain seq x y z
N MET A 1 6.83 5.58 -32.11
CA MET A 1 6.53 4.46 -31.20
C MET A 1 5.83 5.07 -29.99
N ASN A 2 4.52 4.83 -29.82
CA ASN A 2 3.81 5.31 -28.64
C ASN A 2 4.36 4.57 -27.42
N SER A 3 4.94 5.30 -26.48
CA SER A 3 5.28 4.74 -25.17
C SER A 3 4.01 4.14 -24.56
N PRO A 4 4.04 2.93 -23.98
CA PRO A 4 2.86 2.39 -23.34
C PRO A 4 2.36 3.36 -22.27
N ASP A 5 1.03 3.48 -22.13
CA ASP A 5 0.42 4.33 -21.12
C ASP A 5 0.97 3.97 -19.74
N PRO A 6 1.38 4.95 -18.92
CA PRO A 6 1.91 4.69 -17.61
C PRO A 6 0.84 4.07 -16.71
N LEU A 7 1.23 3.10 -15.87
CA LEU A 7 0.35 2.55 -14.85
C LEU A 7 0.00 3.61 -13.79
N LEU A 8 0.99 4.41 -13.41
CA LEU A 8 0.85 5.55 -12.51
C LEU A 8 1.60 6.75 -13.10
N ASP A 9 0.91 7.88 -13.22
CA ASP A 9 1.48 9.17 -13.65
C ASP A 9 1.25 10.20 -12.54
N ILE A 10 2.32 10.75 -12.01
CA ILE A 10 2.33 11.83 -11.02
C ILE A 10 2.87 13.07 -11.72
N SER A 11 2.08 14.14 -11.76
CA SER A 11 2.43 15.37 -12.46
C SER A 11 2.36 16.57 -11.53
N ASN A 12 3.50 17.26 -11.37
CA ASN A 12 3.66 18.50 -10.62
C ASN A 12 3.05 18.44 -9.19
N LEU A 13 3.23 17.32 -8.49
CA LEU A 13 2.68 17.08 -7.17
C LEU A 13 3.37 17.99 -6.14
N SER A 14 2.57 18.82 -5.46
CA SER A 14 3.02 19.64 -4.33
C SER A 14 2.11 19.36 -3.12
N ILE A 15 2.73 19.18 -1.95
CA ILE A 15 2.04 18.84 -0.71
C ILE A 15 2.51 19.75 0.40
N THR A 16 1.54 20.43 1.04
CA THR A 16 1.78 21.35 2.15
C THR A 16 0.93 20.92 3.34
N PHE A 17 1.51 20.75 4.50
CA PHE A 17 0.79 20.53 5.75
C PHE A 17 0.44 21.86 6.41
N LEU A 18 -0.76 21.92 7.01
CA LEU A 18 -1.21 23.06 7.80
C LEU A 18 -1.11 22.71 9.28
N SER A 19 -0.31 23.46 10.05
CA SER A 19 -0.20 23.30 11.51
C SER A 19 -0.25 24.67 12.16
N ASP A 20 -1.24 24.91 13.01
CA ASP A 20 -1.42 26.16 13.76
C ASP A 20 -1.37 27.42 12.88
N GLY A 21 -1.96 27.35 11.67
CA GLY A 21 -1.96 28.43 10.70
C GLY A 21 -0.65 28.57 9.89
N ILE A 22 0.36 27.74 10.16
CA ILE A 22 1.63 27.72 9.45
C ILE A 22 1.57 26.73 8.28
N LYS A 23 2.06 27.13 7.12
CA LYS A 23 2.21 26.28 5.94
C LYS A 23 3.59 25.63 5.94
N ILE A 24 3.63 24.31 6.00
CA ILE A 24 4.87 23.51 6.01
C ILE A 24 4.92 22.74 4.69
N PRO A 25 5.72 23.18 3.68
CA PRO A 25 5.87 22.45 2.43
C PRO A 25 6.64 21.15 2.67
N ALA A 26 6.08 20.03 2.19
CA ALA A 26 6.68 18.71 2.33
C ALA A 26 7.14 18.13 0.99
N VAL A 27 6.47 18.49 -0.11
CA VAL A 27 6.81 18.09 -1.49
C VAL A 27 6.53 19.28 -2.39
N SER A 28 7.43 19.54 -3.34
CA SER A 28 7.30 20.66 -4.30
C SER A 28 7.57 20.17 -5.73
N GLY A 29 6.55 20.21 -6.60
CA GLY A 29 6.67 19.96 -8.03
C GLY A 29 7.15 18.56 -8.42
N PHE A 30 6.89 17.53 -7.60
CA PHE A 30 7.33 16.17 -7.89
C PHE A 30 6.57 15.57 -9.06
N SER A 31 7.30 14.99 -10.02
CA SER A 31 6.73 14.30 -11.18
C SER A 31 7.42 12.95 -11.37
N CYS A 32 6.65 11.91 -11.64
CA CYS A 32 7.15 10.54 -11.85
C CYS A 32 6.17 9.72 -12.66
N ARG A 33 6.67 8.88 -13.58
CA ARG A 33 5.88 7.91 -14.33
C ARG A 33 6.34 6.50 -14.02
N ILE A 34 5.39 5.62 -13.72
CA ILE A 34 5.65 4.21 -13.44
C ILE A 34 4.92 3.39 -14.50
N THR A 35 5.67 2.59 -15.23
CA THR A 35 5.15 1.67 -16.23
C THR A 35 4.87 0.30 -15.61
N GLN A 36 3.87 -0.39 -16.10
CA GLN A 36 3.56 -1.74 -15.63
C GLN A 36 4.75 -2.69 -15.78
N GLY A 37 4.99 -3.52 -14.76
CA GLY A 37 6.08 -4.50 -14.75
C GLY A 37 7.46 -3.91 -14.45
N THR A 38 7.56 -2.61 -14.13
CA THR A 38 8.83 -1.98 -13.76
C THR A 38 8.95 -1.80 -12.25
N CYS A 39 10.21 -1.70 -11.78
CA CYS A 39 10.53 -1.31 -10.42
C CYS A 39 11.10 0.11 -10.44
N THR A 40 10.48 1.04 -9.73
CA THR A 40 10.91 2.44 -9.64
C THR A 40 11.37 2.75 -8.22
N ALA A 41 12.56 3.30 -8.06
CA ALA A 41 13.10 3.73 -6.78
C ALA A 41 13.05 5.25 -6.64
N ILE A 42 12.51 5.76 -5.53
CA ILE A 42 12.59 7.18 -5.14
C ILE A 42 13.70 7.32 -4.11
N ILE A 43 14.78 8.00 -4.49
CA ILE A 43 15.98 8.18 -3.66
C ILE A 43 16.05 9.63 -3.20
N GLY A 44 16.53 9.86 -1.98
CA GLY A 44 16.72 11.19 -1.40
C GLY A 44 17.03 11.12 0.09
N GLU A 45 17.37 12.23 0.70
CA GLU A 45 17.69 12.34 2.12
C GLU A 45 16.51 12.00 3.03
N SER A 46 16.80 11.73 4.31
CA SER A 46 15.74 11.56 5.30
C SER A 46 14.94 12.86 5.44
N GLY A 47 13.61 12.74 5.49
CA GLY A 47 12.73 13.91 5.61
C GLY A 47 12.39 14.64 4.30
N CYS A 48 12.96 14.28 3.14
CA CYS A 48 12.69 14.95 1.87
C CYS A 48 11.33 14.64 1.22
N GLY A 49 10.40 14.01 1.93
CA GLY A 49 9.02 13.81 1.45
C GLY A 49 8.72 12.49 0.73
N LYS A 50 9.67 11.53 0.59
CA LYS A 50 9.44 10.26 -0.11
C LYS A 50 8.21 9.48 0.38
N SER A 51 8.08 9.31 1.69
CA SER A 51 6.92 8.64 2.31
C SER A 51 5.63 9.45 2.14
N VAL A 52 5.73 10.77 2.09
CA VAL A 52 4.58 11.65 1.87
C VAL A 52 4.03 11.44 0.45
N VAL A 53 4.90 11.30 -0.56
CA VAL A 53 4.48 10.95 -1.93
C VAL A 53 3.76 9.60 -1.95
N ALA A 54 4.32 8.56 -1.29
CA ALA A 54 3.69 7.24 -1.24
C ALA A 54 2.29 7.29 -0.59
N HIS A 55 2.13 8.04 0.51
CA HIS A 55 0.83 8.23 1.16
C HIS A 55 -0.14 9.03 0.29
N ALA A 56 0.36 10.00 -0.48
CA ALA A 56 -0.46 10.80 -1.39
C ALA A 56 -1.11 9.95 -2.49
N ILE A 57 -0.39 8.96 -3.04
CA ILE A 57 -0.91 8.05 -4.08
C ILE A 57 -2.21 7.37 -3.63
N LEU A 58 -2.32 7.03 -2.35
CA LEU A 58 -3.51 6.37 -1.77
C LEU A 58 -4.45 7.32 -1.02
N ARG A 59 -4.23 8.63 -1.08
CA ARG A 59 -4.97 9.64 -0.28
C ARG A 59 -4.98 9.31 1.22
N LEU A 60 -3.83 8.86 1.75
CA LEU A 60 -3.63 8.54 3.17
C LEU A 60 -3.00 9.71 3.95
N LEU A 61 -2.92 10.89 3.35
CA LEU A 61 -2.44 12.08 4.02
C LEU A 61 -3.46 12.56 5.07
N PRO A 62 -2.99 13.23 6.14
CA PRO A 62 -3.86 13.87 7.13
C PRO A 62 -4.79 14.90 6.50
N LYS A 63 -5.94 15.16 7.12
CA LYS A 63 -6.95 16.11 6.60
C LYS A 63 -6.45 17.57 6.49
N ASN A 64 -5.43 17.92 7.25
CA ASN A 64 -4.77 19.23 7.21
C ASN A 64 -3.70 19.34 6.11
N SER A 65 -3.73 18.50 5.09
CA SER A 65 -2.85 18.57 3.93
C SER A 65 -3.52 19.26 2.74
N LEU A 66 -2.80 20.18 2.12
CA LEU A 66 -3.13 20.75 0.82
C LEU A 66 -2.32 19.98 -0.23
N VAL A 67 -3.01 19.45 -1.24
CA VAL A 67 -2.40 18.66 -2.32
C VAL A 67 -2.72 19.34 -3.64
N GLU A 68 -1.70 19.69 -4.40
CA GLU A 68 -1.78 20.29 -5.73
C GLU A 68 -1.08 19.38 -6.74
N GLY A 69 -1.44 19.50 -8.02
CA GLY A 69 -0.97 18.61 -9.08
C GLY A 69 -1.92 17.43 -9.32
N GLU A 70 -1.46 16.41 -10.02
CA GLU A 70 -2.30 15.28 -10.40
C GLU A 70 -1.61 13.94 -10.11
N ILE A 71 -2.41 12.97 -9.67
CA ILE A 71 -2.01 11.56 -9.54
C ILE A 71 -3.01 10.73 -10.32
N ILE A 72 -2.56 10.14 -11.41
CA ILE A 72 -3.39 9.34 -12.33
C ILE A 72 -2.94 7.89 -12.25
N PHE A 73 -3.84 6.99 -11.87
CA PHE A 73 -3.65 5.56 -11.83
C PHE A 73 -4.62 4.89 -12.82
N LYS A 74 -4.10 4.12 -13.78
CA LYS A 74 -4.91 3.48 -14.82
C LYS A 74 -5.91 4.46 -15.47
N ASN A 75 -5.45 5.65 -15.84
CA ASN A 75 -6.26 6.75 -16.41
C ASN A 75 -7.32 7.35 -15.45
N LEU A 76 -7.31 7.01 -14.17
CA LEU A 76 -8.21 7.57 -13.15
C LEU A 76 -7.46 8.56 -12.27
N ASN A 77 -7.93 9.80 -12.17
CA ASN A 77 -7.35 10.78 -11.23
C ASN A 77 -7.78 10.43 -9.80
N ILE A 78 -6.83 10.00 -8.97
CA ILE A 78 -7.04 9.52 -7.59
C ILE A 78 -7.76 10.54 -6.71
N TYR A 79 -7.46 11.84 -6.89
CA TYR A 79 -8.05 12.89 -6.07
C TYR A 79 -9.48 13.31 -6.49
N ARG A 80 -9.92 12.88 -7.69
CA ARG A 80 -11.29 13.09 -8.19
C ARG A 80 -12.22 11.90 -7.91
N LEU A 81 -11.69 10.78 -7.44
CA LEU A 81 -12.48 9.60 -7.12
C LEU A 81 -13.32 9.81 -5.85
N ASN A 82 -14.52 9.26 -5.86
CA ASN A 82 -15.32 9.10 -4.64
C ASN A 82 -14.69 8.04 -3.73
N GLU A 83 -15.03 8.05 -2.44
CA GLU A 83 -14.41 7.18 -1.45
C GLU A 83 -14.67 5.69 -1.72
N ARG A 84 -15.85 5.33 -2.24
CA ARG A 84 -16.19 3.94 -2.58
C ARG A 84 -15.26 3.36 -3.65
N THR A 85 -15.02 4.13 -4.73
CA THR A 85 -14.07 3.73 -5.79
C THR A 85 -12.63 3.70 -5.28
N LEU A 86 -12.25 4.65 -4.42
CA LEU A 86 -10.92 4.65 -3.83
C LEU A 86 -10.69 3.45 -2.91
N GLN A 87 -11.70 3.03 -2.14
CA GLN A 87 -11.64 1.82 -1.31
C GLN A 87 -11.45 0.54 -2.16
N SER A 88 -12.05 0.46 -3.35
CA SER A 88 -11.81 -0.69 -4.24
C SER A 88 -10.41 -0.73 -4.85
N ILE A 89 -9.67 0.38 -4.85
CA ILE A 89 -8.28 0.45 -5.30
C ILE A 89 -7.31 0.14 -4.15
N ARG A 90 -7.58 0.68 -2.95
CA ARG A 90 -6.74 0.47 -1.77
C ARG A 90 -6.77 -0.99 -1.34
N GLY A 91 -5.60 -1.63 -1.31
CA GLY A 91 -5.43 -3.02 -0.91
C GLY A 91 -5.66 -4.03 -2.04
N ASN A 92 -6.52 -3.73 -3.01
CA ASN A 92 -6.82 -4.63 -4.12
C ASN A 92 -5.91 -4.37 -5.34
N GLU A 93 -5.72 -3.09 -5.72
CA GLU A 93 -4.91 -2.73 -6.88
C GLU A 93 -3.58 -2.06 -6.49
N ILE A 94 -3.57 -1.33 -5.37
CA ILE A 94 -2.38 -0.71 -4.82
C ILE A 94 -2.25 -1.10 -3.36
N GLY A 95 -1.24 -1.91 -3.05
CA GLY A 95 -0.83 -2.21 -1.68
C GLY A 95 0.25 -1.26 -1.20
N ILE A 96 0.33 -1.02 0.11
CA ILE A 96 1.39 -0.24 0.75
C ILE A 96 2.03 -1.04 1.88
N MET A 97 3.36 -1.05 1.91
CA MET A 97 4.13 -1.59 3.02
C MET A 97 4.77 -0.44 3.79
N PHE A 98 4.46 -0.33 5.08
CA PHE A 98 5.05 0.68 5.95
C PHE A 98 6.46 0.29 6.42
N GLN A 99 7.24 1.28 6.83
CA GLN A 99 8.61 1.09 7.30
C GLN A 99 8.75 0.17 8.53
N SER A 100 7.70 0.09 9.37
CA SER A 100 7.64 -0.77 10.55
C SER A 100 6.50 -1.79 10.38
N PRO A 101 6.73 -2.92 9.69
CA PRO A 101 5.69 -3.89 9.38
C PRO A 101 5.05 -4.53 10.60
N ASP A 102 5.82 -4.71 11.68
CA ASP A 102 5.35 -5.21 12.97
C ASP A 102 4.22 -4.36 13.58
N ARG A 103 4.21 -3.04 13.32
CA ARG A 103 3.13 -2.14 13.74
C ARG A 103 1.88 -2.21 12.85
N ALA A 104 1.99 -2.79 11.66
CA ALA A 104 0.87 -2.95 10.75
C ALA A 104 0.02 -4.19 11.10
N LEU A 105 0.59 -5.16 11.84
CA LEU A 105 -0.10 -6.36 12.27
C LEU A 105 -0.84 -6.14 13.58
N ASN A 106 -2.09 -6.61 13.65
CA ASN A 106 -2.84 -6.61 14.90
C ASN A 106 -2.39 -7.79 15.79
N PRO A 107 -1.85 -7.54 16.99
CA PRO A 107 -1.24 -8.59 17.83
C PRO A 107 -2.23 -9.62 18.37
N ILE A 108 -3.53 -9.32 18.40
CA ILE A 108 -4.57 -10.21 18.95
C ILE A 108 -5.20 -11.14 17.90
N TYR A 109 -4.87 -10.96 16.61
CA TYR A 109 -5.34 -11.83 15.53
C TYR A 109 -4.21 -12.68 14.98
N ARG A 110 -4.54 -13.95 14.65
CA ARG A 110 -3.63 -14.84 13.92
C ARG A 110 -3.37 -14.30 12.52
N LEU A 111 -2.23 -14.66 11.94
CA LEU A 111 -1.89 -14.26 10.57
C LEU A 111 -2.96 -14.67 9.56
N TYR A 112 -3.58 -15.85 9.75
CA TYR A 112 -4.72 -16.31 8.94
C TYR A 112 -5.81 -15.25 8.81
N HIS A 113 -6.31 -14.73 9.93
CA HIS A 113 -7.42 -13.77 9.93
C HIS A 113 -7.02 -12.42 9.33
N GLN A 114 -5.76 -12.05 9.46
CA GLN A 114 -5.27 -10.79 8.91
C GLN A 114 -5.08 -10.85 7.39
N ILE A 115 -4.77 -12.03 6.84
CA ILE A 115 -4.70 -12.25 5.39
C ILE A 115 -6.12 -12.45 4.82
N LEU A 116 -7.01 -13.09 5.57
CA LEU A 116 -8.40 -13.30 5.17
C LEU A 116 -9.16 -11.96 5.01
N GLY A 117 -8.89 -10.98 5.88
CA GLY A 117 -9.61 -9.69 5.89
C GLY A 117 -9.67 -9.00 4.51
N PRO A 118 -8.55 -8.71 3.85
CA PRO A 118 -8.54 -8.16 2.50
C PRO A 118 -9.26 -9.02 1.47
N LEU A 119 -9.09 -10.34 1.53
CA LEU A 119 -9.77 -11.28 0.60
C LEU A 119 -11.30 -11.17 0.69
N ASP A 120 -11.83 -11.09 1.92
CA ASP A 120 -13.27 -10.97 2.18
C ASP A 120 -13.80 -9.59 1.76
N ILE A 121 -13.08 -8.53 2.10
CA ILE A 121 -13.47 -7.15 1.79
C ILE A 121 -13.54 -6.93 0.27
N HIS A 122 -12.54 -7.41 -0.45
CA HIS A 122 -12.42 -7.22 -1.90
C HIS A 122 -13.04 -8.36 -2.72
N LYS A 123 -13.52 -9.42 -2.06
CA LYS A 123 -14.13 -10.60 -2.71
C LYS A 123 -13.21 -11.20 -3.78
N VAL A 124 -11.92 -11.29 -3.46
CA VAL A 124 -10.86 -11.72 -4.41
C VAL A 124 -11.08 -13.16 -4.85
N VAL A 125 -11.54 -14.02 -3.93
CA VAL A 125 -11.81 -15.45 -4.18
C VAL A 125 -13.11 -15.88 -3.48
N PRO A 126 -13.77 -16.97 -3.94
CA PRO A 126 -14.86 -17.59 -3.20
C PRO A 126 -14.42 -18.03 -1.80
N VAL A 127 -15.32 -17.97 -0.82
CA VAL A 127 -15.02 -18.30 0.58
C VAL A 127 -14.38 -19.70 0.72
N GLN A 128 -14.82 -20.68 -0.09
CA GLN A 128 -14.31 -22.04 -0.11
C GLN A 128 -12.84 -22.15 -0.54
N GLU A 129 -12.34 -21.15 -1.28
CA GLU A 129 -10.96 -21.09 -1.80
C GLU A 129 -10.05 -20.21 -0.95
N SER A 130 -10.60 -19.48 0.03
CA SER A 130 -9.85 -18.50 0.83
C SER A 130 -8.66 -19.12 1.56
N GLU A 131 -8.83 -20.32 2.14
CA GLU A 131 -7.77 -21.00 2.87
C GLU A 131 -6.59 -21.37 1.95
N ALA A 132 -6.87 -21.95 0.79
CA ALA A 132 -5.85 -22.29 -0.20
C ALA A 132 -5.12 -21.04 -0.70
N HIS A 133 -5.85 -19.92 -0.87
CA HIS A 133 -5.30 -18.65 -1.29
C HIS A 133 -4.39 -18.04 -0.21
N ILE A 134 -4.78 -18.09 1.06
CA ILE A 134 -3.96 -17.67 2.21
C ILE A 134 -2.64 -18.43 2.26
N TYR A 135 -2.68 -19.76 2.16
CA TYR A 135 -1.45 -20.56 2.16
C TYR A 135 -0.56 -20.28 0.96
N LYS A 136 -1.15 -20.03 -0.22
CA LYS A 136 -0.42 -19.60 -1.42
C LYS A 136 0.27 -18.24 -1.21
N SER A 137 -0.40 -17.28 -0.60
CA SER A 137 0.16 -15.95 -0.32
C SER A 137 1.28 -16.02 0.70
N LEU A 138 1.15 -16.81 1.77
CA LEU A 138 2.20 -17.07 2.74
C LEU A 138 3.42 -17.74 2.09
N ARG A 139 3.21 -18.73 1.21
CA ARG A 139 4.30 -19.39 0.47
C ARG A 139 5.03 -18.42 -0.45
N LYS A 140 4.29 -17.57 -1.18
CA LYS A 140 4.90 -16.51 -2.02
C LYS A 140 5.69 -15.49 -1.21
N ALA A 141 5.27 -15.21 0.02
CA ALA A 141 5.98 -14.33 0.94
C ALA A 141 7.20 -14.98 1.61
N GLY A 142 7.48 -16.26 1.33
CA GLY A 142 8.68 -16.97 1.78
C GLY A 142 8.52 -17.78 3.06
N PHE A 143 7.30 -18.14 3.47
CA PHE A 143 7.10 -19.11 4.53
C PHE A 143 7.24 -20.54 3.98
N SER A 144 8.10 -21.36 4.62
CA SER A 144 8.32 -22.76 4.26
C SER A 144 7.14 -23.65 4.68
N ASP A 145 6.50 -23.33 5.82
CA ASP A 145 5.30 -23.98 6.34
C ASP A 145 4.17 -22.97 6.49
N PRO A 146 3.37 -22.73 5.43
CA PRO A 146 2.28 -21.75 5.44
C PRO A 146 1.15 -22.11 6.42
N GLU A 147 0.87 -23.40 6.60
CA GLU A 147 -0.20 -23.87 7.47
C GLU A 147 0.13 -23.61 8.94
N HIS A 148 1.35 -23.88 9.35
CA HIS A 148 1.84 -23.52 10.68
C HIS A 148 1.87 -21.98 10.84
N ALA A 149 2.44 -21.26 9.88
CA ALA A 149 2.55 -19.81 9.93
C ALA A 149 1.18 -19.13 10.08
N ALA A 150 0.16 -19.60 9.37
CA ALA A 150 -1.20 -19.05 9.44
C ALA A 150 -1.78 -19.08 10.85
N ARG A 151 -1.39 -20.05 11.68
CA ARG A 151 -1.87 -20.22 13.06
C ARG A 151 -1.15 -19.33 14.07
N LEU A 152 -0.01 -18.76 13.71
CA LEU A 152 0.79 -17.90 14.60
C LEU A 152 0.13 -16.54 14.82
N TYR A 153 0.39 -15.98 15.99
CA TYR A 153 0.16 -14.57 16.30
C TYR A 153 1.41 -13.75 16.00
N PRO A 154 1.31 -12.45 15.71
CA PRO A 154 2.48 -11.60 15.46
C PRO A 154 3.53 -11.63 16.58
N CYS A 155 3.11 -11.76 17.84
CA CYS A 155 4.01 -11.87 18.98
C CYS A 155 4.84 -13.16 19.01
N HIS A 156 4.42 -14.22 18.29
CA HIS A 156 5.17 -15.47 18.14
C HIS A 156 6.10 -15.46 16.94
N CYS A 157 6.12 -14.38 16.15
CA CYS A 157 6.90 -14.24 14.95
C CYS A 157 8.15 -13.38 15.21
N SER A 158 9.24 -13.71 14.55
CA SER A 158 10.40 -12.81 14.47
C SER A 158 10.05 -11.57 13.60
N GLY A 159 10.85 -10.50 13.70
CA GLY A 159 10.66 -9.31 12.87
C GLY A 159 10.64 -9.62 11.37
N GLY A 160 11.51 -10.52 10.90
CA GLY A 160 11.51 -10.97 9.50
C GLY A 160 10.26 -11.80 9.13
N MET A 161 9.69 -12.55 10.07
CA MET A 161 8.42 -13.25 9.84
C MET A 161 7.25 -12.26 9.78
N ASN A 162 7.22 -11.26 10.63
CA ASN A 162 6.21 -10.20 10.59
C ASN A 162 6.28 -9.43 9.26
N GLN A 163 7.46 -9.11 8.77
CA GLN A 163 7.63 -8.49 7.46
C GLN A 163 7.09 -9.37 6.32
N ARG A 164 7.39 -10.66 6.33
CA ARG A 164 6.83 -11.61 5.36
C ARG A 164 5.32 -11.75 5.49
N ALA A 165 4.77 -11.72 6.71
CA ALA A 165 3.33 -11.75 6.93
C ALA A 165 2.62 -10.53 6.31
N VAL A 166 3.15 -9.32 6.48
CA VAL A 166 2.64 -8.11 5.81
C VAL A 166 2.76 -8.24 4.28
N THR A 167 3.87 -8.81 3.79
CA THR A 167 4.01 -9.11 2.35
C THR A 167 2.91 -10.08 1.88
N ALA A 168 2.59 -11.13 2.66
CA ALA A 168 1.52 -12.06 2.32
C ALA A 168 0.14 -11.37 2.27
N ILE A 169 -0.13 -10.42 3.17
CA ILE A 169 -1.36 -9.60 3.16
C ILE A 169 -1.45 -8.77 1.88
N ILE A 170 -0.34 -8.20 1.42
CA ILE A 170 -0.32 -7.38 0.19
C ILE A 170 -0.44 -8.23 -1.07
N LEU A 171 0.01 -9.49 -1.03
CA LEU A 171 -0.05 -10.44 -2.14
C LEU A 171 -1.35 -11.25 -2.19
N SER A 172 -2.20 -11.12 -1.18
CA SER A 172 -3.50 -11.80 -1.14
C SER A 172 -4.54 -11.05 -1.95
#